data_bd249f40a7227f9f62282f2f59d8a8d7
#
_entry.id   bd249f40a7227f9f62282f2f59d8a8d7
#
_cell.length_a   1.000
_cell.length_b   1.000
_cell.length_c   1.000
_cell.angle_alpha   90.00
_cell.angle_beta   90.00
_cell.angle_gamma   90.00
#
_symmetry.space_group_name_H-M   'P 1'
#
loop_
_entity.id
_entity.type
_entity.pdbx_description
1 polymer ?
#
loop_
_entity_poly.entity_id
_entity_poly.type
_entity_poly.pdbx_seq_one_letter_code
_entity_poly.pdbx_strand_id
1 'polypeptide(L)'
;MKIRFCGAARSVTGSCHMITFEGGSILVDCGMRQGEDAHTDYGEGDFPFIPSDIKALLITHAHIDHTGMVPLLVKRGFNGPIFSTEATAKLCGIMLPDSAHIQEQDAEYQNRKNERAGKPLVEPLYTAQDAENSLRLFKGVRYDSIIQICPGVEARFTDVGHLLGSAAIEVWVTEGGKKTRIVFSGDIGRDDRPIIKDPESPEGADYLVLESTYGDRLHTVSTDDEKEQEFAEILREGIARGGNIVIPAFAVGRTQELLYYIKRFLVNDTVPGLEKVPVYIDSPLGIKATRIYAGCGADCYDDETKVLARSGDLFEFDSLHIAETVEQSMEINELTGCNIIISASGMCEAGRIRHHLKNNLYKANATVVFVGYQAVGTLGRIIIDGAKKVKILGVQVIINAAIKQIEGFSGHADQSELLEWVSEIPETPKKIFLVHGEDKAINALKGKLQEKGYSIEVPEMFEEFDLGTGEVYATATKKITEAAKQRRRQAADIRASLKRLIFAATELLSAEPDRAKDMEEDIGGLADRMEKLVK
;
A
#
# COMPACT_ATOMS: atom_id res chain seq x y z
N MET A 1 -20.19 22.02 0.47
CA MET A 1 -19.13 21.03 0.17
C MET A 1 -18.49 20.58 1.47
N LYS A 2 -18.26 19.26 1.64
CA LYS A 2 -17.74 18.69 2.88
C LYS A 2 -16.61 17.72 2.61
N ILE A 3 -15.67 17.60 3.56
CA ILE A 3 -14.65 16.55 3.59
C ILE A 3 -14.85 15.67 4.82
N ARG A 4 -14.78 14.34 4.65
CA ARG A 4 -14.83 13.37 5.74
C ARG A 4 -13.58 12.49 5.72
N PHE A 5 -12.98 12.29 6.90
CA PHE A 5 -11.79 11.46 7.09
C PHE A 5 -12.21 10.04 7.48
N CYS A 6 -12.27 9.17 6.47
CA CYS A 6 -12.74 7.78 6.63
C CYS A 6 -11.62 6.82 7.03
N GLY A 7 -10.36 7.27 7.01
CA GLY A 7 -9.19 6.47 7.34
C GLY A 7 -7.94 7.33 7.52
N ALA A 8 -6.85 6.74 8.00
CA ALA A 8 -5.58 7.37 8.32
C ALA A 8 -5.68 8.65 9.20
N ALA A 9 -6.73 8.75 10.00
CA ALA A 9 -6.88 9.79 11.00
C ALA A 9 -6.24 9.30 12.30
N ARG A 10 -5.12 9.94 12.72
CA ARG A 10 -4.26 9.56 13.86
C ARG A 10 -3.67 8.14 13.76
N SER A 11 -3.50 7.66 12.54
CA SER A 11 -2.84 6.39 12.23
C SER A 11 -2.13 6.49 10.88
N VAL A 12 -1.16 5.61 10.65
CA VAL A 12 -0.34 5.57 9.44
C VAL A 12 -0.84 4.57 8.40
N THR A 13 -2.06 4.05 8.53
CA THR A 13 -2.59 3.07 7.58
C THR A 13 -4.08 3.28 7.31
N GLY A 14 -4.53 2.81 6.15
CA GLY A 14 -5.94 2.80 5.77
C GLY A 14 -6.46 4.13 5.24
N SER A 15 -5.64 4.88 4.50
CA SER A 15 -6.00 6.18 3.91
C SER A 15 -7.29 6.10 3.10
N CYS A 16 -8.26 6.94 3.46
CA CYS A 16 -9.55 7.03 2.77
C CYS A 16 -10.21 8.36 3.12
N HIS A 17 -10.37 9.24 2.16
CA HIS A 17 -10.97 10.55 2.35
C HIS A 17 -12.13 10.74 1.39
N MET A 18 -13.25 11.26 1.90
CA MET A 18 -14.46 11.46 1.09
C MET A 18 -14.78 12.94 0.96
N ILE A 19 -14.90 13.40 -0.28
CA ILE A 19 -15.43 14.73 -0.60
C ILE A 19 -16.90 14.57 -1.00
N THR A 20 -17.80 15.27 -0.30
CA THR A 20 -19.22 15.34 -0.64
C THR A 20 -19.56 16.75 -1.14
N PHE A 21 -20.22 16.82 -2.28
CA PHE A 21 -20.64 18.03 -2.96
C PHE A 21 -22.07 17.88 -3.51
N GLU A 22 -22.66 18.91 -4.10
CA GLU A 22 -24.03 18.88 -4.61
C GLU A 22 -24.28 17.77 -5.63
N GLY A 23 -23.25 17.42 -6.45
CA GLY A 23 -23.34 16.35 -7.47
C GLY A 23 -23.12 14.93 -6.97
N GLY A 24 -22.80 14.72 -5.68
CA GLY A 24 -22.55 13.40 -5.08
C GLY A 24 -21.29 13.36 -4.22
N SER A 25 -20.61 12.21 -4.22
CA SER A 25 -19.37 12.03 -3.45
C SER A 25 -18.29 11.35 -4.28
N ILE A 26 -17.03 11.72 -4.04
CA ILE A 26 -15.84 11.06 -4.56
C ILE A 26 -14.95 10.64 -3.40
N LEU A 27 -14.06 9.68 -3.65
CA LEU A 27 -13.05 9.25 -2.70
C LEU A 27 -11.65 9.62 -3.20
N VAL A 28 -10.77 9.89 -2.25
CA VAL A 28 -9.31 9.89 -2.45
C VAL A 28 -8.74 8.82 -1.54
N ASP A 29 -8.09 7.84 -2.15
CA ASP A 29 -7.61 6.58 -1.59
C ASP A 29 -8.71 5.68 -0.99
N CYS A 30 -8.39 4.40 -0.89
CA CYS A 30 -9.23 3.37 -0.27
C CYS A 30 -8.32 2.27 0.27
N GLY A 31 -7.63 2.60 1.34
CA GLY A 31 -6.54 1.83 1.91
C GLY A 31 -6.97 0.78 2.92
N MET A 32 -6.11 -0.22 3.08
CA MET A 32 -6.26 -1.26 4.08
C MET A 32 -5.55 -0.86 5.37
N ARG A 33 -6.21 -1.06 6.51
CA ARG A 33 -5.58 -0.90 7.82
C ARG A 33 -4.67 -2.10 8.11
N GLN A 34 -3.55 -1.82 8.75
CA GLN A 34 -2.54 -2.82 9.07
C GLN A 34 -2.13 -2.71 10.55
N GLY A 35 -1.45 -3.75 11.06
CA GLY A 35 -0.97 -3.76 12.44
C GLY A 35 -2.09 -3.77 13.49
N GLU A 36 -1.92 -2.99 14.54
CA GLU A 36 -2.90 -2.88 15.63
C GLU A 36 -4.23 -2.27 15.17
N ASP A 37 -4.19 -1.40 14.16
CA ASP A 37 -5.38 -0.76 13.59
C ASP A 37 -6.27 -1.72 12.80
N ALA A 38 -5.76 -2.88 12.37
CA ALA A 38 -6.51 -3.89 11.63
C ALA A 38 -7.70 -4.47 12.42
N HIS A 39 -7.66 -4.38 13.74
CA HIS A 39 -8.67 -4.94 14.66
C HIS A 39 -9.70 -3.92 15.15
N THR A 40 -9.68 -2.69 14.67
CA THR A 40 -10.71 -1.71 15.02
C THR A 40 -12.05 -2.05 14.37
N ASP A 41 -13.17 -1.61 14.95
CA ASP A 41 -14.55 -1.92 14.52
C ASP A 41 -14.83 -1.66 13.03
N TYR A 42 -13.97 -0.89 12.37
CA TYR A 42 -14.00 -0.58 10.94
C TYR A 42 -13.15 -1.52 10.09
N GLY A 43 -12.22 -2.29 10.68
CA GLY A 43 -11.31 -3.22 9.99
C GLY A 43 -11.96 -4.48 9.42
N GLU A 44 -13.22 -4.79 9.81
CA GLU A 44 -13.93 -6.00 9.37
C GLU A 44 -14.63 -5.87 7.99
N GLY A 45 -14.22 -4.91 7.16
CA GLY A 45 -14.67 -4.79 5.78
C GLY A 45 -15.99 -4.03 5.55
N ASP A 46 -16.40 -3.16 6.47
CA ASP A 46 -17.49 -2.21 6.25
C ASP A 46 -16.97 -0.82 5.94
N PHE A 47 -17.62 -0.13 5.00
CA PHE A 47 -17.36 1.27 4.71
C PHE A 47 -18.32 2.17 5.49
N PRO A 48 -17.89 3.38 5.94
CA PRO A 48 -18.78 4.34 6.61
C PRO A 48 -19.70 5.11 5.63
N PHE A 49 -19.74 4.66 4.38
CA PHE A 49 -20.54 5.19 3.28
C PHE A 49 -21.09 4.03 2.43
N ILE A 50 -21.97 4.36 1.49
CA ILE A 50 -22.53 3.38 0.55
C ILE A 50 -21.65 3.38 -0.71
N PRO A 51 -20.93 2.29 -1.02
CA PRO A 51 -20.02 2.24 -2.17
C PRO A 51 -20.65 2.59 -3.53
N SER A 52 -21.91 2.20 -3.76
CA SER A 52 -22.63 2.51 -5.00
C SER A 52 -22.94 4.01 -5.19
N ASP A 53 -22.89 4.81 -4.13
CA ASP A 53 -23.17 6.24 -4.20
C ASP A 53 -21.92 7.07 -4.58
N ILE A 54 -20.74 6.44 -4.56
CA ILE A 54 -19.48 7.07 -4.91
C ILE A 54 -19.34 7.17 -6.43
N LYS A 55 -19.09 8.40 -6.93
CA LYS A 55 -19.00 8.70 -8.37
C LYS A 55 -17.66 8.30 -8.98
N ALA A 56 -16.58 8.48 -8.23
CA ALA A 56 -15.21 8.15 -8.66
C ALA A 56 -14.30 7.95 -7.45
N LEU A 57 -13.19 7.22 -7.67
CA LEU A 57 -12.10 7.06 -6.74
C LEU A 57 -10.82 7.60 -7.39
N LEU A 58 -10.04 8.39 -6.66
CA LEU A 58 -8.74 8.88 -7.05
C LEU A 58 -7.70 8.21 -6.15
N ILE A 59 -6.63 7.67 -6.72
CA ILE A 59 -5.57 6.96 -5.99
C ILE A 59 -4.28 7.75 -6.08
N THR A 60 -3.69 8.08 -4.93
CA THR A 60 -2.43 8.81 -4.83
C THR A 60 -1.25 7.94 -5.25
N HIS A 61 -1.15 6.72 -4.74
CA HIS A 61 -0.09 5.76 -5.06
C HIS A 61 -0.50 4.31 -4.74
N ALA A 62 0.37 3.34 -5.06
CA ALA A 62 -0.02 1.94 -5.11
C ALA A 62 0.09 1.17 -3.78
N HIS A 63 0.62 1.75 -2.68
CA HIS A 63 0.74 1.03 -1.42
C HIS A 63 -0.61 0.51 -0.92
N ILE A 64 -0.59 -0.62 -0.20
CA ILE A 64 -1.80 -1.33 0.25
C ILE A 64 -2.61 -0.52 1.27
N ASP A 65 -1.99 0.32 2.07
CA ASP A 65 -2.64 1.24 2.99
C ASP A 65 -3.31 2.44 2.29
N HIS A 66 -3.15 2.56 0.95
CA HIS A 66 -3.87 3.51 0.09
C HIS A 66 -4.81 2.82 -0.91
N THR A 67 -4.59 1.54 -1.22
CA THR A 67 -5.35 0.83 -2.28
C THR A 67 -5.99 -0.47 -1.83
N GLY A 68 -5.57 -1.03 -0.72
CA GLY A 68 -5.87 -2.41 -0.34
C GLY A 68 -7.34 -2.74 -0.13
N MET A 69 -8.22 -1.75 0.03
CA MET A 69 -9.67 -1.95 0.14
C MET A 69 -10.41 -1.72 -1.19
N VAL A 70 -9.72 -1.35 -2.26
CA VAL A 70 -10.33 -1.13 -3.58
C VAL A 70 -11.08 -2.36 -4.11
N PRO A 71 -10.55 -3.60 -4.02
CA PRO A 71 -11.29 -4.79 -4.45
C PRO A 71 -12.58 -5.00 -3.64
N LEU A 72 -12.54 -4.73 -2.33
CA LEU A 72 -13.72 -4.83 -1.49
C LEU A 72 -14.74 -3.73 -1.81
N LEU A 73 -14.28 -2.51 -2.11
CA LEU A 73 -15.14 -1.40 -2.51
C LEU A 73 -15.97 -1.77 -3.75
N VAL A 74 -15.32 -2.35 -4.77
CA VAL A 74 -15.99 -2.84 -5.99
C VAL A 74 -16.92 -4.01 -5.69
N LYS A 75 -16.48 -4.99 -4.90
CA LYS A 75 -17.31 -6.11 -4.44
C LYS A 75 -18.57 -5.65 -3.70
N ARG A 76 -18.54 -4.49 -3.04
CA ARG A 76 -19.65 -3.87 -2.31
C ARG A 76 -20.52 -2.95 -3.17
N GLY A 77 -20.26 -2.87 -4.49
CA GLY A 77 -21.13 -2.19 -5.45
C GLY A 77 -20.62 -0.87 -6.01
N PHE A 78 -19.39 -0.46 -5.71
CA PHE A 78 -18.76 0.63 -6.45
C PHE A 78 -18.54 0.21 -7.90
N ASN A 79 -18.94 1.06 -8.84
CA ASN A 79 -18.81 0.81 -10.28
C ASN A 79 -18.31 2.05 -11.05
N GLY A 80 -17.89 3.10 -10.34
CA GLY A 80 -17.32 4.30 -10.93
C GLY A 80 -15.89 4.09 -11.43
N PRO A 81 -15.33 5.07 -12.18
CA PRO A 81 -13.94 5.04 -12.59
C PRO A 81 -12.98 5.21 -11.41
N ILE A 82 -11.82 4.57 -11.50
CA ILE A 82 -10.69 4.70 -10.57
C ILE A 82 -9.56 5.40 -11.33
N PHE A 83 -9.24 6.63 -10.95
CA PHE A 83 -8.18 7.41 -11.58
C PHE A 83 -6.89 7.31 -10.77
N SER A 84 -5.80 7.06 -11.44
CA SER A 84 -4.44 7.09 -10.88
C SER A 84 -3.45 7.38 -12.00
N THR A 85 -2.18 7.64 -11.69
CA THR A 85 -1.14 7.63 -12.72
C THR A 85 -1.06 6.26 -13.39
N GLU A 86 -0.53 6.21 -14.63
CA GLU A 86 -0.37 4.92 -15.35
C GLU A 86 0.54 3.95 -14.60
N ALA A 87 1.59 4.46 -13.94
CA ALA A 87 2.52 3.64 -13.18
C ALA A 87 1.85 3.07 -11.92
N THR A 88 1.09 3.88 -11.19
CA THR A 88 0.28 3.43 -10.04
C THR A 88 -0.72 2.36 -10.47
N ALA A 89 -1.43 2.53 -11.58
CA ALA A 89 -2.34 1.51 -12.10
C ALA A 89 -1.64 0.17 -12.40
N LYS A 90 -0.45 0.22 -13.03
CA LYS A 90 0.36 -0.98 -13.29
C LYS A 90 0.81 -1.67 -12.00
N LEU A 91 1.26 -0.90 -10.99
CA LEU A 91 1.65 -1.45 -9.69
C LEU A 91 0.45 -2.05 -8.94
N CYS A 92 -0.70 -1.39 -8.94
CA CYS A 92 -1.96 -1.96 -8.40
C CYS A 92 -2.31 -3.29 -9.08
N GLY A 93 -2.02 -3.41 -10.39
CA GLY A 93 -2.22 -4.62 -11.18
C GLY A 93 -1.47 -5.85 -10.68
N ILE A 94 -0.39 -5.67 -9.93
CA ILE A 94 0.36 -6.76 -9.29
C ILE A 94 0.14 -6.84 -7.78
N MET A 95 -0.07 -5.70 -7.11
CA MET A 95 -0.17 -5.63 -5.65
C MET A 95 -1.54 -6.08 -5.13
N LEU A 96 -2.63 -5.70 -5.79
CA LEU A 96 -3.98 -6.08 -5.34
C LEU A 96 -4.25 -7.59 -5.48
N PRO A 97 -3.87 -8.27 -6.59
CA PRO A 97 -3.94 -9.74 -6.66
C PRO A 97 -3.04 -10.45 -5.64
N ASP A 98 -1.83 -9.94 -5.38
CA ASP A 98 -0.92 -10.49 -4.36
C ASP A 98 -1.53 -10.37 -2.96
N SER A 99 -2.09 -9.21 -2.61
CA SER A 99 -2.82 -9.00 -1.36
C SER A 99 -4.02 -9.93 -1.21
N ALA A 100 -4.79 -10.14 -2.29
CA ALA A 100 -5.91 -11.07 -2.30
C ALA A 100 -5.44 -12.52 -2.01
N HIS A 101 -4.38 -12.93 -2.67
CA HIS A 101 -3.80 -14.27 -2.48
C HIS A 101 -3.33 -14.51 -1.04
N ILE A 102 -2.68 -13.52 -0.42
CA ILE A 102 -2.28 -13.59 0.99
C ILE A 102 -3.52 -13.77 1.89
N GLN A 103 -4.59 -13.01 1.66
CA GLN A 103 -5.83 -13.12 2.44
C GLN A 103 -6.53 -14.47 2.26
N GLU A 104 -6.53 -15.02 1.03
CA GLU A 104 -7.08 -16.35 0.76
C GLU A 104 -6.29 -17.43 1.50
N GLN A 105 -4.95 -17.37 1.49
CA GLN A 105 -4.10 -18.29 2.23
C GLN A 105 -4.29 -18.19 3.75
N ASP A 106 -4.41 -16.98 4.28
CA ASP A 106 -4.65 -16.75 5.71
C ASP A 106 -6.02 -17.29 6.13
N ALA A 107 -7.05 -17.09 5.32
CA ALA A 107 -8.38 -17.64 5.55
C ALA A 107 -8.36 -19.19 5.52
N GLU A 108 -7.68 -19.80 4.55
CA GLU A 108 -7.51 -21.27 4.49
C GLU A 108 -6.76 -21.82 5.71
N TYR A 109 -5.67 -21.14 6.11
CA TYR A 109 -4.90 -21.55 7.29
C TYR A 109 -5.74 -21.46 8.56
N GLN A 110 -6.50 -20.38 8.72
CA GLN A 110 -7.42 -20.20 9.84
C GLN A 110 -8.56 -21.23 9.82
N ASN A 111 -9.10 -21.54 8.64
CA ASN A 111 -10.18 -22.51 8.47
C ASN A 111 -9.75 -23.93 8.85
N ARG A 112 -8.52 -24.34 8.48
CA ARG A 112 -7.96 -25.63 8.96
C ARG A 112 -7.88 -25.73 10.49
N LYS A 113 -7.66 -24.60 11.19
CA LYS A 113 -7.70 -24.55 12.67
C LYS A 113 -9.13 -24.55 13.20
N ASN A 114 -10.01 -23.79 12.56
CA ASN A 114 -11.40 -23.65 12.96
C ASN A 114 -12.17 -24.97 12.82
N GLU A 115 -11.96 -25.70 11.73
CA GLU A 115 -12.54 -27.05 11.53
C GLU A 115 -12.17 -28.00 12.68
N ARG A 116 -10.87 -28.05 13.05
CA ARG A 116 -10.38 -28.87 14.17
C ARG A 116 -10.95 -28.45 15.52
N ALA A 117 -11.32 -27.17 15.65
CA ALA A 117 -11.86 -26.58 16.88
C ALA A 117 -13.39 -26.49 16.91
N GLY A 118 -14.10 -26.94 15.86
CA GLY A 118 -15.54 -26.81 15.71
C GLY A 118 -16.03 -25.37 15.63
N LYS A 119 -15.19 -24.44 15.12
CA LYS A 119 -15.50 -23.01 14.97
C LYS A 119 -16.00 -22.70 13.55
N PRO A 120 -16.79 -21.61 13.38
CA PRO A 120 -17.19 -21.14 12.06
C PRO A 120 -16.00 -20.87 11.14
N LEU A 121 -16.20 -21.14 9.84
CA LEU A 121 -15.21 -20.79 8.82
C LEU A 121 -15.22 -19.28 8.57
N VAL A 122 -14.04 -18.74 8.22
CA VAL A 122 -13.84 -17.33 7.84
C VAL A 122 -13.68 -17.22 6.33
N GLU A 123 -14.18 -16.13 5.75
CA GLU A 123 -13.98 -15.81 4.34
C GLU A 123 -12.95 -14.68 4.24
N PRO A 124 -12.11 -14.64 3.17
CA PRO A 124 -11.24 -13.49 2.92
C PRO A 124 -12.11 -12.25 2.63
N LEU A 125 -11.60 -11.07 2.91
CA LEU A 125 -12.31 -9.82 2.63
C LEU A 125 -12.67 -9.74 1.13
N TYR A 126 -11.73 -10.12 0.28
CA TYR A 126 -11.92 -10.26 -1.16
C TYR A 126 -11.00 -11.36 -1.72
N THR A 127 -11.31 -11.83 -2.90
CA THR A 127 -10.58 -12.88 -3.62
C THR A 127 -9.73 -12.30 -4.73
N ALA A 128 -8.85 -13.11 -5.33
CA ALA A 128 -8.08 -12.74 -6.52
C ALA A 128 -9.01 -12.28 -7.66
N GLN A 129 -10.17 -12.92 -7.84
CA GLN A 129 -11.17 -12.52 -8.83
C GLN A 129 -11.78 -11.14 -8.54
N ASP A 130 -12.04 -10.81 -7.27
CA ASP A 130 -12.52 -9.49 -6.86
C ASP A 130 -11.46 -8.41 -7.17
N ALA A 131 -10.17 -8.72 -6.94
CA ALA A 131 -9.05 -7.84 -7.29
C ALA A 131 -8.99 -7.60 -8.81
N GLU A 132 -9.03 -8.65 -9.63
CA GLU A 132 -9.06 -8.53 -11.08
C GLU A 132 -10.25 -7.72 -11.59
N ASN A 133 -11.43 -7.89 -11.01
CA ASN A 133 -12.61 -7.11 -11.36
C ASN A 133 -12.42 -5.62 -11.08
N SER A 134 -11.77 -5.28 -9.96
CA SER A 134 -11.48 -3.88 -9.60
C SER A 134 -10.50 -3.22 -10.58
N LEU A 135 -9.50 -3.96 -11.05
CA LEU A 135 -8.49 -3.45 -11.98
C LEU A 135 -9.08 -2.97 -13.32
N ARG A 136 -10.24 -3.51 -13.74
CA ARG A 136 -10.93 -3.09 -14.97
C ARG A 136 -11.48 -1.65 -14.91
N LEU A 137 -11.64 -1.10 -13.71
CA LEU A 137 -12.14 0.26 -13.48
C LEU A 137 -11.04 1.31 -13.49
N PHE A 138 -9.77 0.91 -13.45
CA PHE A 138 -8.65 1.84 -13.45
C PHE A 138 -8.51 2.58 -14.78
N LYS A 139 -8.23 3.87 -14.66
CA LYS A 139 -7.95 4.80 -15.76
C LYS A 139 -6.66 5.52 -15.45
N GLY A 140 -5.61 5.18 -16.19
CA GLY A 140 -4.31 5.84 -16.09
C GLY A 140 -4.38 7.29 -16.59
N VAL A 141 -3.82 8.19 -15.83
CA VAL A 141 -3.69 9.62 -16.18
C VAL A 141 -2.21 10.02 -16.23
N ARG A 142 -1.92 11.10 -16.93
CA ARG A 142 -0.59 11.70 -16.97
C ARG A 142 -0.45 12.73 -15.87
N TYR A 143 0.76 12.88 -15.37
CA TYR A 143 1.09 14.00 -14.49
C TYR A 143 0.75 15.35 -15.14
N ASP A 144 0.47 16.33 -14.33
CA ASP A 144 0.24 17.75 -14.64
C ASP A 144 -0.91 18.05 -15.61
N SER A 145 -1.67 17.01 -15.98
CA SER A 145 -2.84 17.17 -16.83
C SER A 145 -4.10 17.35 -16.02
N ILE A 146 -4.84 18.41 -16.26
CA ILE A 146 -6.17 18.61 -15.66
C ILE A 146 -7.18 17.72 -16.40
N ILE A 147 -7.85 16.85 -15.65
CA ILE A 147 -8.84 15.92 -16.17
C ILE A 147 -10.20 16.10 -15.50
N GLN A 148 -11.27 15.86 -16.25
CA GLN A 148 -12.63 15.84 -15.71
C GLN A 148 -12.89 14.50 -15.02
N ILE A 149 -13.21 14.52 -13.73
CA ILE A 149 -13.52 13.33 -12.92
C ILE A 149 -15.00 12.98 -13.05
N CYS A 150 -15.86 13.95 -12.78
CA CYS A 150 -17.30 13.90 -12.95
C CYS A 150 -17.83 15.35 -13.09
N PRO A 151 -19.12 15.55 -13.39
CA PRO A 151 -19.66 16.91 -13.50
C PRO A 151 -19.37 17.75 -12.25
N GLY A 152 -18.73 18.91 -12.44
CA GLY A 152 -18.34 19.83 -11.37
C GLY A 152 -17.04 19.46 -10.62
N VAL A 153 -16.35 18.37 -10.99
CA VAL A 153 -15.09 17.96 -10.36
C VAL A 153 -14.01 17.72 -11.40
N GLU A 154 -12.89 18.41 -11.24
CA GLU A 154 -11.66 18.23 -12.02
C GLU A 154 -10.52 17.82 -11.08
N ALA A 155 -9.49 17.14 -11.59
CA ALA A 155 -8.30 16.82 -10.82
C ALA A 155 -7.02 16.92 -11.65
N ARG A 156 -5.90 17.12 -10.96
CA ARG A 156 -4.53 17.03 -11.49
C ARG A 156 -3.70 16.17 -10.53
N PHE A 157 -2.79 15.41 -11.09
CA PHE A 157 -1.85 14.55 -10.37
C PHE A 157 -0.45 15.12 -10.55
N THR A 158 0.25 15.43 -9.46
CA THR A 158 1.60 16.00 -9.44
C THR A 158 2.54 15.04 -8.75
N ASP A 159 3.72 14.78 -9.32
CA ASP A 159 4.68 13.81 -8.78
C ASP A 159 5.17 14.23 -7.39
N VAL A 160 5.16 13.32 -6.44
CA VAL A 160 5.64 13.56 -5.07
C VAL A 160 6.79 12.64 -4.65
N GLY A 161 7.45 11.96 -5.59
CA GLY A 161 8.70 11.27 -5.36
C GLY A 161 8.71 10.14 -4.31
N HIS A 162 7.54 9.65 -3.89
CA HIS A 162 7.45 8.62 -2.84
C HIS A 162 7.62 7.20 -3.39
N LEU A 163 6.93 6.90 -4.47
CA LEU A 163 6.93 5.62 -5.16
C LEU A 163 6.75 5.87 -6.65
N LEU A 164 7.17 4.93 -7.50
CA LEU A 164 6.93 5.05 -8.93
C LEU A 164 5.44 5.30 -9.19
N GLY A 165 5.11 6.44 -9.77
CA GLY A 165 3.74 6.83 -10.06
C GLY A 165 3.01 7.53 -8.91
N SER A 166 3.64 7.77 -7.76
CA SER A 166 3.00 8.50 -6.64
C SER A 166 2.65 9.92 -7.03
N ALA A 167 1.54 10.42 -6.50
CA ALA A 167 1.08 11.76 -6.79
C ALA A 167 0.38 12.43 -5.62
N ALA A 168 0.63 13.73 -5.44
CA ALA A 168 -0.35 14.61 -4.83
C ALA A 168 -1.52 14.80 -5.80
N ILE A 169 -2.72 14.89 -5.25
CA ILE A 169 -3.94 15.06 -6.06
C ILE A 169 -4.57 16.40 -5.74
N GLU A 170 -4.58 17.30 -6.71
CA GLU A 170 -5.33 18.54 -6.65
C GLU A 170 -6.73 18.31 -7.19
N VAL A 171 -7.73 18.52 -6.35
CA VAL A 171 -9.15 18.35 -6.70
C VAL A 171 -9.85 19.70 -6.70
N TRP A 172 -10.38 20.10 -7.85
CA TRP A 172 -11.23 21.28 -7.96
C TRP A 172 -12.70 20.86 -7.94
N VAL A 173 -13.45 21.36 -6.98
CA VAL A 173 -14.90 21.19 -6.91
C VAL A 173 -15.58 22.53 -7.18
N THR A 174 -16.49 22.56 -8.15
CA THR A 174 -17.31 23.72 -8.48
C THR A 174 -18.72 23.52 -7.95
N GLU A 175 -19.13 24.35 -6.98
CA GLU A 175 -20.45 24.33 -6.35
C GLU A 175 -20.96 25.77 -6.16
N GLY A 176 -22.19 26.04 -6.58
CA GLY A 176 -22.78 27.35 -6.48
C GLY A 176 -22.01 28.47 -7.23
N GLY A 177 -21.30 28.11 -8.30
CA GLY A 177 -20.45 29.03 -9.08
C GLY A 177 -19.10 29.34 -8.45
N LYS A 178 -18.76 28.77 -7.29
CA LYS A 178 -17.46 28.88 -6.63
C LYS A 178 -16.63 27.62 -6.89
N LYS A 179 -15.40 27.81 -7.36
CA LYS A 179 -14.40 26.73 -7.52
C LYS A 179 -13.51 26.71 -6.28
N THR A 180 -13.37 25.55 -5.65
CA THR A 180 -12.53 25.36 -4.45
C THR A 180 -11.51 24.26 -4.76
N ARG A 181 -10.24 24.50 -4.42
CA ARG A 181 -9.11 23.58 -4.61
C ARG A 181 -8.78 22.87 -3.30
N ILE A 182 -8.87 21.55 -3.29
CA ILE A 182 -8.44 20.70 -2.17
C ILE A 182 -7.26 19.87 -2.67
N VAL A 183 -6.15 19.91 -1.95
CA VAL A 183 -4.96 19.11 -2.26
C VAL A 183 -4.84 17.97 -1.26
N PHE A 184 -4.59 16.77 -1.77
CA PHE A 184 -4.22 15.59 -0.98
C PHE A 184 -2.78 15.27 -1.30
N SER A 185 -1.89 15.33 -0.31
CA SER A 185 -0.47 15.07 -0.52
C SER A 185 -0.19 13.64 -0.98
N GLY A 186 -1.03 12.68 -0.61
CA GLY A 186 -0.61 11.29 -0.55
C GLY A 186 0.57 11.17 0.41
N ASP A 187 1.46 10.22 0.16
CA ASP A 187 2.73 10.11 0.84
C ASP A 187 3.78 10.87 0.03
N ILE A 188 4.52 11.75 0.69
CA ILE A 188 5.56 12.58 0.08
C ILE A 188 6.90 11.87 0.20
N GLY A 189 7.64 11.81 -0.89
CA GLY A 189 8.98 11.25 -0.94
C GLY A 189 10.03 12.19 -0.35
N ARG A 190 11.26 11.70 -0.32
CA ARG A 190 12.45 12.49 0.00
C ARG A 190 13.07 13.03 -1.29
N ASP A 191 13.79 14.12 -1.15
CA ASP A 191 14.67 14.61 -2.21
C ASP A 191 15.85 13.65 -2.45
N ASP A 192 16.46 13.74 -3.61
CA ASP A 192 17.64 12.99 -4.03
C ASP A 192 17.48 11.45 -3.94
N ARG A 193 16.28 10.92 -4.16
CA ARG A 193 16.10 9.47 -4.26
C ARG A 193 16.43 8.97 -5.66
N PRO A 194 17.16 7.85 -5.78
CA PRO A 194 17.47 7.31 -7.09
C PRO A 194 16.22 6.80 -7.81
N ILE A 195 16.24 6.83 -9.13
CA ILE A 195 15.23 6.31 -10.06
C ILE A 195 14.06 7.26 -10.30
N ILE A 196 13.44 7.78 -9.25
CA ILE A 196 12.24 8.61 -9.32
C ILE A 196 12.57 10.10 -9.12
N LYS A 197 11.69 10.97 -9.58
CA LYS A 197 11.87 12.42 -9.45
C LYS A 197 11.70 12.87 -8.00
N ASP A 198 12.26 14.03 -7.70
CA ASP A 198 12.02 14.71 -6.44
C ASP A 198 10.56 15.15 -6.32
N PRO A 199 10.03 15.32 -5.10
CA PRO A 199 8.67 15.77 -4.87
C PRO A 199 8.42 17.18 -5.45
N GLU A 200 7.36 17.32 -6.23
CA GLU A 200 6.90 18.63 -6.70
C GLU A 200 5.74 19.14 -5.83
N SER A 201 5.76 20.43 -5.51
CA SER A 201 4.70 21.09 -4.74
C SER A 201 3.56 21.56 -5.64
N PRO A 202 2.30 21.54 -5.16
CA PRO A 202 1.15 21.98 -5.96
C PRO A 202 1.17 23.50 -6.19
N GLU A 203 0.60 23.95 -7.31
CA GLU A 203 0.54 25.38 -7.66
C GLU A 203 -0.41 26.23 -6.77
N GLY A 204 -1.02 25.64 -5.74
CA GLY A 204 -1.87 26.32 -4.76
C GLY A 204 -2.86 25.36 -4.11
N ALA A 205 -3.45 25.78 -3.00
CA ALA A 205 -4.46 25.03 -2.26
C ALA A 205 -5.36 25.94 -1.45
N ASP A 206 -6.68 25.80 -1.56
CA ASP A 206 -7.60 26.37 -0.56
C ASP A 206 -7.54 25.55 0.74
N TYR A 207 -7.47 24.22 0.60
CA TYR A 207 -7.37 23.26 1.70
C TYR A 207 -6.31 22.22 1.35
N LEU A 208 -5.53 21.81 2.35
CA LEU A 208 -4.49 20.79 2.20
C LEU A 208 -4.75 19.64 3.18
N VAL A 209 -4.76 18.43 2.68
CA VAL A 209 -4.70 17.19 3.47
C VAL A 209 -3.27 16.67 3.36
N LEU A 210 -2.53 16.72 4.45
CA LEU A 210 -1.07 16.49 4.49
C LEU A 210 -0.74 15.27 5.34
N GLU A 211 0.13 14.39 4.81
CA GLU A 211 0.72 13.30 5.59
C GLU A 211 1.56 13.81 6.76
N SER A 212 1.79 12.95 7.74
CA SER A 212 2.55 13.30 8.95
C SER A 212 3.39 12.15 9.46
N THR A 213 3.76 11.19 8.60
CA THR A 213 4.44 9.93 8.99
C THR A 213 5.70 10.20 9.81
N TYR A 214 6.55 11.10 9.35
CA TYR A 214 7.78 11.50 10.05
C TYR A 214 7.75 12.94 10.54
N GLY A 215 6.60 13.43 10.89
CA GLY A 215 6.41 14.79 11.42
C GLY A 215 7.15 15.09 12.73
N ASP A 216 7.70 14.08 13.41
CA ASP A 216 8.41 14.23 14.69
C ASP A 216 9.93 14.03 14.61
N ARG A 217 10.48 13.76 13.42
CA ARG A 217 11.89 13.43 13.26
C ARG A 217 12.50 14.05 12.02
N LEU A 218 13.80 14.23 12.09
CA LEU A 218 14.64 14.52 10.96
C LEU A 218 15.37 13.24 10.56
N HIS A 219 15.57 13.04 9.28
CA HIS A 219 16.51 12.03 8.85
C HIS A 219 17.90 12.43 9.33
N THR A 220 18.64 11.49 9.91
CA THR A 220 20.07 11.69 10.12
C THR A 220 20.67 12.08 8.77
N VAL A 221 21.36 13.21 8.73
CA VAL A 221 21.86 13.83 7.51
C VAL A 221 22.87 12.89 6.84
N SER A 222 22.36 11.90 6.13
CA SER A 222 23.15 11.14 5.18
C SER A 222 22.72 11.59 3.78
N THR A 223 23.62 12.22 3.09
CA THR A 223 23.47 12.47 1.65
C THR A 223 23.30 11.14 0.93
N ASP A 224 22.77 11.14 -0.27
CA ASP A 224 22.65 9.89 -1.06
C ASP A 224 24.02 9.23 -1.24
N ASP A 225 25.07 10.03 -1.42
CA ASP A 225 26.47 9.57 -1.49
C ASP A 225 26.93 8.85 -0.22
N GLU A 226 26.56 9.30 0.97
CA GLU A 226 26.93 8.64 2.24
C GLU A 226 26.23 7.29 2.41
N LYS A 227 24.94 7.20 2.02
CA LYS A 227 24.18 5.93 2.01
C LYS A 227 24.77 4.93 1.02
N GLU A 228 25.12 5.42 -0.18
CA GLU A 228 25.75 4.60 -1.20
C GLU A 228 27.10 4.06 -0.72
N GLN A 229 27.92 4.90 -0.09
CA GLN A 229 29.20 4.50 0.49
C GLN A 229 29.04 3.49 1.62
N GLU A 230 28.06 3.70 2.52
CA GLU A 230 27.76 2.75 3.61
C GLU A 230 27.32 1.40 3.03
N PHE A 231 26.44 1.39 2.03
CA PHE A 231 26.01 0.16 1.38
C PHE A 231 27.18 -0.55 0.68
N ALA A 232 28.01 0.19 -0.04
CA ALA A 232 29.21 -0.36 -0.67
C ALA A 232 30.16 -0.99 0.34
N GLU A 233 30.37 -0.36 1.51
CA GLU A 233 31.25 -0.89 2.56
C GLU A 233 30.67 -2.17 3.18
N ILE A 234 29.38 -2.20 3.44
CA ILE A 234 28.70 -3.41 3.94
C ILE A 234 28.83 -4.58 2.95
N LEU A 235 28.71 -4.31 1.65
CA LEU A 235 28.93 -5.33 0.61
C LEU A 235 30.37 -5.81 0.59
N ARG A 236 31.38 -4.91 0.67
CA ARG A 236 32.81 -5.29 0.75
C ARG A 236 33.08 -6.19 1.96
N GLU A 237 32.60 -5.79 3.16
CA GLU A 237 32.73 -6.59 4.37
C GLU A 237 32.06 -7.96 4.22
N GLY A 238 30.84 -8.00 3.65
CA GLY A 238 30.08 -9.24 3.46
C GLY A 238 30.77 -10.20 2.49
N ILE A 239 31.28 -9.68 1.38
CA ILE A 239 32.07 -10.45 0.39
C ILE A 239 33.33 -11.01 1.04
N ALA A 240 34.07 -10.19 1.80
CA ALA A 240 35.28 -10.62 2.51
C ALA A 240 35.01 -11.72 3.55
N ARG A 241 33.81 -11.75 4.17
CA ARG A 241 33.36 -12.81 5.08
C ARG A 241 33.06 -14.14 4.36
N GLY A 242 32.78 -14.10 3.06
CA GLY A 242 32.56 -15.25 2.19
C GLY A 242 31.25 -16.04 2.45
N GLY A 243 30.30 -15.46 3.19
CA GLY A 243 28.96 -16.02 3.40
C GLY A 243 27.89 -15.21 2.66
N ASN A 244 26.65 -15.70 2.70
CA ASN A 244 25.54 -14.98 2.06
C ASN A 244 25.27 -13.62 2.72
N ILE A 245 24.94 -12.63 1.88
CA ILE A 245 24.43 -11.32 2.26
C ILE A 245 22.93 -11.34 2.01
N VAL A 246 22.12 -11.38 3.09
CA VAL A 246 20.66 -11.47 3.02
C VAL A 246 20.06 -10.09 3.30
N ILE A 247 19.25 -9.58 2.37
CA ILE A 247 18.68 -8.23 2.44
C ILE A 247 17.16 -8.32 2.44
N PRO A 248 16.51 -8.22 3.61
CA PRO A 248 15.06 -8.05 3.69
C PRO A 248 14.67 -6.72 3.04
N ALA A 249 13.81 -6.75 2.02
CA ALA A 249 13.40 -5.55 1.30
C ALA A 249 11.91 -5.57 0.97
N PHE A 250 11.27 -4.40 0.91
CA PHE A 250 9.94 -4.30 0.32
C PHE A 250 10.01 -4.64 -1.16
N ALA A 251 9.02 -5.36 -1.65
CA ALA A 251 8.98 -5.83 -3.04
C ALA A 251 8.92 -4.68 -4.06
N VAL A 252 8.27 -3.57 -3.68
CA VAL A 252 8.09 -2.38 -4.51
C VAL A 252 8.89 -1.22 -3.91
N GLY A 253 9.63 -0.50 -4.73
CA GLY A 253 10.49 0.61 -4.37
C GLY A 253 11.87 0.16 -3.89
N ARG A 254 11.97 -0.40 -2.69
CA ARG A 254 13.25 -0.72 -2.05
C ARG A 254 14.08 -1.77 -2.80
N THR A 255 13.44 -2.81 -3.31
CA THR A 255 14.13 -3.83 -4.12
C THR A 255 14.77 -3.19 -5.34
N GLN A 256 14.08 -2.27 -6.02
CA GLN A 256 14.56 -1.60 -7.22
C GLN A 256 15.71 -0.64 -6.90
N GLU A 257 15.63 0.12 -5.81
CA GLU A 257 16.74 0.99 -5.37
C GLU A 257 18.02 0.18 -5.08
N LEU A 258 17.90 -0.96 -4.40
CA LEU A 258 19.05 -1.83 -4.12
C LEU A 258 19.70 -2.36 -5.42
N LEU A 259 18.88 -2.77 -6.39
CA LEU A 259 19.38 -3.22 -7.70
C LEU A 259 20.08 -2.10 -8.46
N TYR A 260 19.53 -0.89 -8.40
CA TYR A 260 20.12 0.30 -9.01
C TYR A 260 21.51 0.60 -8.43
N TYR A 261 21.67 0.61 -7.11
CA TYR A 261 22.97 0.80 -6.47
C TYR A 261 23.95 -0.33 -6.82
N ILE A 262 23.52 -1.59 -6.80
CA ILE A 262 24.37 -2.72 -7.20
C ILE A 262 24.84 -2.54 -8.64
N LYS A 263 23.96 -2.15 -9.56
CA LYS A 263 24.32 -1.84 -10.96
C LYS A 263 25.36 -0.71 -11.04
N ARG A 264 25.14 0.40 -10.30
CA ARG A 264 26.12 1.52 -10.24
C ARG A 264 27.48 1.04 -9.73
N PHE A 265 27.51 0.21 -8.67
CA PHE A 265 28.75 -0.33 -8.13
C PHE A 265 29.50 -1.20 -9.14
N LEU A 266 28.78 -1.99 -9.93
CA LEU A 266 29.37 -2.79 -10.99
C LEU A 266 29.93 -1.93 -12.14
N VAL A 267 29.17 -0.90 -12.55
CA VAL A 267 29.60 -0.01 -13.63
C VAL A 267 30.83 0.83 -13.23
N ASN A 268 30.86 1.31 -11.99
CA ASN A 268 31.91 2.21 -11.46
C ASN A 268 33.06 1.46 -10.76
N ASP A 269 33.04 0.12 -10.72
CA ASP A 269 33.98 -0.72 -9.95
C ASP A 269 34.16 -0.27 -8.49
N THR A 270 33.06 0.18 -7.88
CA THR A 270 33.04 0.72 -6.51
C THR A 270 33.29 -0.36 -5.47
N VAL A 271 32.83 -1.59 -5.71
CA VAL A 271 32.96 -2.75 -4.81
C VAL A 271 33.75 -3.85 -5.52
N PRO A 272 35.09 -3.92 -5.34
CA PRO A 272 35.93 -4.91 -5.99
C PRO A 272 35.48 -6.35 -5.70
N GLY A 273 35.36 -7.15 -6.75
CA GLY A 273 34.93 -8.55 -6.65
C GLY A 273 33.39 -8.76 -6.69
N LEU A 274 32.62 -7.70 -6.71
CA LEU A 274 31.14 -7.78 -6.81
C LEU A 274 30.69 -8.44 -8.12
N GLU A 275 31.45 -8.26 -9.20
CA GLU A 275 31.20 -8.88 -10.51
C GLU A 275 31.18 -10.42 -10.49
N LYS A 276 31.76 -11.03 -9.45
CA LYS A 276 31.79 -12.49 -9.24
C LYS A 276 30.74 -12.99 -8.25
N VAL A 277 29.98 -12.08 -7.65
CA VAL A 277 28.98 -12.41 -6.63
C VAL A 277 27.61 -12.50 -7.26
N PRO A 278 26.96 -13.69 -7.26
CA PRO A 278 25.59 -13.80 -7.73
C PRO A 278 24.62 -12.98 -6.87
N VAL A 279 23.72 -12.25 -7.52
CA VAL A 279 22.67 -11.46 -6.89
C VAL A 279 21.33 -12.09 -7.21
N TYR A 280 20.54 -12.43 -6.20
CA TYR A 280 19.25 -13.08 -6.36
C TYR A 280 18.12 -12.16 -5.94
N ILE A 281 17.13 -11.98 -6.82
CA ILE A 281 15.80 -11.48 -6.42
C ILE A 281 14.93 -12.71 -6.14
N ASP A 282 14.63 -12.95 -4.87
CA ASP A 282 13.73 -14.03 -4.45
C ASP A 282 12.43 -13.47 -3.86
N SER A 283 11.69 -12.81 -4.72
CA SER A 283 10.37 -12.22 -4.43
C SER A 283 9.55 -12.14 -5.72
N PRO A 284 8.52 -12.99 -5.92
CA PRO A 284 7.69 -12.94 -7.13
C PRO A 284 7.08 -11.56 -7.39
N LEU A 285 6.60 -10.89 -6.34
CA LEU A 285 6.09 -9.52 -6.44
C LEU A 285 7.21 -8.53 -6.80
N GLY A 286 8.39 -8.64 -6.17
CA GLY A 286 9.55 -7.80 -6.44
C GLY A 286 10.02 -7.90 -7.90
N ILE A 287 10.03 -9.11 -8.46
CA ILE A 287 10.36 -9.37 -9.86
C ILE A 287 9.38 -8.65 -10.80
N LYS A 288 8.08 -8.80 -10.55
CA LYS A 288 7.05 -8.12 -11.34
C LYS A 288 7.16 -6.59 -11.24
N ALA A 289 7.40 -6.08 -10.04
CA ALA A 289 7.60 -4.65 -9.82
C ALA A 289 8.84 -4.13 -10.57
N THR A 290 9.97 -4.84 -10.53
CA THR A 290 11.18 -4.48 -11.27
C THR A 290 10.92 -4.38 -12.78
N ARG A 291 10.14 -5.29 -13.35
CA ARG A 291 9.72 -5.20 -14.76
C ARG A 291 8.86 -3.96 -15.04
N ILE A 292 7.99 -3.56 -14.10
CA ILE A 292 7.19 -2.33 -14.24
C ILE A 292 8.09 -1.09 -14.17
N TYR A 293 9.04 -1.06 -13.22
CA TYR A 293 10.03 0.01 -13.12
C TYR A 293 10.85 0.12 -14.41
N ALA A 294 11.40 -0.96 -14.93
CA ALA A 294 12.15 -0.98 -16.18
C ALA A 294 11.34 -0.48 -17.39
N GLY A 295 10.03 -0.75 -17.40
CA GLY A 295 9.12 -0.40 -18.50
C GLY A 295 8.34 0.90 -18.32
N CYS A 296 8.63 1.72 -17.29
CA CYS A 296 7.85 2.94 -17.05
C CYS A 296 8.14 4.07 -18.04
N GLY A 297 9.38 4.14 -18.51
CA GLY A 297 9.80 5.18 -19.47
C GLY A 297 10.30 6.47 -18.80
N ALA A 298 10.78 7.39 -19.64
CA ALA A 298 11.52 8.57 -19.20
C ALA A 298 10.70 9.57 -18.35
N ASP A 299 9.38 9.53 -18.41
CA ASP A 299 8.52 10.49 -17.68
C ASP A 299 8.51 10.22 -16.17
N CYS A 300 8.84 8.99 -15.75
CA CYS A 300 8.85 8.57 -14.36
C CYS A 300 10.23 8.67 -13.69
N TYR A 301 11.29 8.87 -14.47
CA TYR A 301 12.67 8.81 -13.97
C TYR A 301 13.24 10.21 -13.71
N ASP A 302 14.13 10.29 -12.71
CA ASP A 302 15.03 11.42 -12.54
C ASP A 302 15.99 11.55 -13.74
N ASP A 303 16.75 12.63 -13.83
CA ASP A 303 17.60 12.90 -14.98
C ASP A 303 18.82 11.97 -15.06
N GLU A 304 19.37 11.53 -13.94
CA GLU A 304 20.47 10.58 -13.87
C GLU A 304 20.02 9.20 -14.38
N THR A 305 18.89 8.72 -13.90
CA THR A 305 18.30 7.45 -14.33
C THR A 305 17.91 7.46 -15.81
N LYS A 306 17.44 8.59 -16.35
CA LYS A 306 17.21 8.74 -17.80
C LYS A 306 18.48 8.55 -18.61
N VAL A 307 19.62 9.04 -18.11
CA VAL A 307 20.93 8.85 -18.78
C VAL A 307 21.34 7.38 -18.74
N LEU A 308 21.20 6.73 -17.57
CA LEU A 308 21.53 5.31 -17.41
C LEU A 308 20.61 4.42 -18.28
N ALA A 309 19.31 4.71 -18.32
CA ALA A 309 18.35 3.96 -19.13
C ALA A 309 18.64 4.01 -20.63
N ARG A 310 19.29 5.07 -21.13
CA ARG A 310 19.75 5.15 -22.54
C ARG A 310 20.90 4.19 -22.87
N SER A 311 21.68 3.78 -21.86
CA SER A 311 22.80 2.85 -22.03
C SER A 311 22.43 1.37 -21.88
N GLY A 312 21.18 1.05 -21.53
CA GLY A 312 20.69 -0.32 -21.37
C GLY A 312 19.61 -0.43 -20.29
N ASP A 313 19.21 -1.65 -19.95
CA ASP A 313 18.23 -1.89 -18.88
C ASP A 313 18.85 -1.51 -17.52
N LEU A 314 18.08 -0.72 -16.73
CA LEU A 314 18.50 -0.22 -15.41
C LEU A 314 18.79 -1.33 -14.40
N PHE A 315 18.15 -2.47 -14.56
CA PHE A 315 18.16 -3.55 -13.58
C PHE A 315 18.81 -4.84 -14.11
N GLU A 316 19.30 -4.85 -15.37
CA GLU A 316 19.99 -6.02 -15.93
C GLU A 316 21.51 -5.92 -15.76
N PHE A 317 22.12 -6.97 -15.21
CA PHE A 317 23.56 -7.19 -15.14
C PHE A 317 23.87 -8.69 -15.05
N ASP A 318 25.04 -9.11 -15.51
CA ASP A 318 25.36 -10.54 -15.74
C ASP A 318 25.22 -11.43 -14.50
N SER A 319 25.48 -10.87 -13.30
CA SER A 319 25.39 -11.63 -12.04
C SER A 319 23.99 -11.62 -11.41
N LEU A 320 22.97 -11.02 -12.07
CA LEU A 320 21.60 -11.00 -11.57
C LEU A 320 20.85 -12.28 -11.93
N HIS A 321 20.25 -12.92 -10.94
CA HIS A 321 19.42 -14.11 -11.06
C HIS A 321 18.05 -13.87 -10.47
N ILE A 322 17.02 -14.41 -11.11
CA ILE A 322 15.62 -14.25 -10.74
C ILE A 322 15.07 -15.62 -10.30
N ALA A 323 14.52 -15.69 -9.08
CA ALA A 323 13.87 -16.89 -8.56
C ALA A 323 12.33 -16.70 -8.56
N GLU A 324 11.68 -17.19 -9.62
CA GLU A 324 10.22 -17.10 -9.75
C GLU A 324 9.52 -18.23 -8.98
N THR A 325 10.05 -19.45 -9.03
CA THR A 325 9.41 -20.64 -8.44
C THR A 325 9.89 -20.95 -7.02
N VAL A 326 9.17 -21.80 -6.33
CA VAL A 326 9.54 -22.28 -4.98
C VAL A 326 10.81 -23.13 -5.05
N GLU A 327 10.95 -23.95 -6.07
CA GLU A 327 12.11 -24.82 -6.31
C GLU A 327 13.38 -23.98 -6.46
N GLN A 328 13.34 -22.94 -7.29
CA GLN A 328 14.47 -22.00 -7.46
C GLN A 328 14.82 -21.28 -6.14
N SER A 329 13.81 -20.90 -5.35
CA SER A 329 14.03 -20.31 -4.02
C SER A 329 14.70 -21.29 -3.05
N MET A 330 14.35 -22.56 -3.12
CA MET A 330 14.97 -23.61 -2.29
C MET A 330 16.43 -23.85 -2.69
N GLU A 331 16.73 -23.88 -3.99
CA GLU A 331 18.09 -24.05 -4.52
C GLU A 331 19.05 -22.96 -4.01
N ILE A 332 18.59 -21.71 -3.87
CA ILE A 332 19.41 -20.61 -3.33
C ILE A 332 19.95 -20.95 -1.93
N ASN A 333 19.18 -21.68 -1.11
CA ASN A 333 19.63 -22.03 0.25
C ASN A 333 20.71 -23.12 0.28
N GLU A 334 20.92 -23.84 -0.83
CA GLU A 334 21.93 -24.90 -0.98
C GLU A 334 23.22 -24.38 -1.60
N LEU A 335 23.22 -23.13 -2.12
CA LEU A 335 24.39 -22.51 -2.72
C LEU A 335 25.52 -22.31 -1.69
N THR A 336 26.73 -22.49 -2.16
CA THR A 336 27.97 -22.26 -1.40
C THR A 336 28.63 -20.94 -1.85
N GLY A 337 29.46 -20.37 -0.98
CA GLY A 337 30.14 -19.11 -1.26
C GLY A 337 29.32 -17.90 -0.85
N CYS A 338 29.69 -16.74 -1.38
CA CYS A 338 29.00 -15.48 -1.15
C CYS A 338 27.95 -15.24 -2.23
N ASN A 339 26.71 -15.04 -1.81
CA ASN A 339 25.60 -14.66 -2.67
C ASN A 339 24.86 -13.48 -2.03
N ILE A 340 24.39 -12.51 -2.80
CA ILE A 340 23.50 -11.45 -2.35
C ILE A 340 22.06 -11.91 -2.61
N ILE A 341 21.21 -11.93 -1.57
CA ILE A 341 19.83 -12.41 -1.64
C ILE A 341 18.90 -11.28 -1.20
N ILE A 342 18.16 -10.71 -2.14
CA ILE A 342 17.13 -9.67 -1.89
C ILE A 342 15.77 -10.35 -1.89
N SER A 343 15.05 -10.29 -0.77
CA SER A 343 13.78 -11.01 -0.63
C SER A 343 12.77 -10.25 0.25
N ALA A 344 11.49 -10.32 -0.10
CA ALA A 344 10.39 -9.74 0.67
C ALA A 344 9.90 -10.73 1.76
N SER A 345 9.38 -10.21 2.90
CA SER A 345 9.01 -8.82 3.22
C SER A 345 10.13 -8.07 3.93
N GLY A 346 10.11 -6.74 3.83
CA GLY A 346 11.11 -5.88 4.46
C GLY A 346 11.16 -5.95 5.99
N MET A 347 10.05 -6.27 6.66
CA MET A 347 9.97 -6.44 8.13
C MET A 347 10.08 -7.90 8.59
N CYS A 348 10.33 -8.83 7.68
CA CYS A 348 10.53 -10.27 7.94
C CYS A 348 9.31 -11.04 8.49
N GLU A 349 8.10 -10.48 8.42
CA GLU A 349 6.89 -11.10 8.96
C GLU A 349 6.29 -12.16 8.03
N ALA A 350 6.50 -12.04 6.72
CA ALA A 350 5.96 -12.93 5.71
C ALA A 350 6.99 -13.19 4.61
N GLY A 351 6.64 -14.04 3.66
CA GLY A 351 7.41 -14.26 2.43
C GLY A 351 8.64 -15.18 2.58
N ARG A 352 9.36 -15.26 1.47
CA ARG A 352 10.51 -16.15 1.31
C ARG A 352 11.71 -15.74 2.16
N ILE A 353 11.81 -14.45 2.52
CA ILE A 353 12.85 -13.93 3.42
C ILE A 353 12.98 -14.74 4.72
N ARG A 354 11.86 -15.23 5.26
CA ARG A 354 11.87 -16.02 6.50
C ARG A 354 12.65 -17.33 6.34
N HIS A 355 12.63 -17.93 5.16
CA HIS A 355 13.42 -19.13 4.85
C HIS A 355 14.90 -18.77 4.75
N HIS A 356 15.25 -17.67 4.08
CA HIS A 356 16.63 -17.21 3.98
C HIS A 356 17.21 -16.84 5.34
N LEU A 357 16.45 -16.12 6.19
CA LEU A 357 16.87 -15.82 7.57
C LEU A 357 17.09 -17.09 8.39
N LYS A 358 16.15 -18.05 8.32
CA LYS A 358 16.30 -19.34 9.00
C LYS A 358 17.58 -20.07 8.60
N ASN A 359 17.96 -20.01 7.32
CA ASN A 359 19.09 -20.75 6.75
C ASN A 359 20.43 -20.00 6.85
N ASN A 360 20.43 -18.70 7.22
CA ASN A 360 21.63 -17.88 7.25
C ASN A 360 21.96 -17.26 8.62
N LEU A 361 20.98 -16.97 9.49
CA LEU A 361 21.23 -16.31 10.77
C LEU A 361 22.20 -17.07 11.70
N TYR A 362 22.23 -18.39 11.64
CA TYR A 362 23.13 -19.20 12.49
C TYR A 362 24.56 -19.28 11.95
N LYS A 363 24.81 -18.86 10.71
CA LYS A 363 26.12 -18.92 10.06
C LYS A 363 26.96 -17.69 10.43
N ALA A 364 28.12 -17.89 11.04
CA ALA A 364 28.97 -16.80 11.49
C ALA A 364 29.56 -15.94 10.35
N ASN A 365 29.68 -16.50 9.15
CA ASN A 365 30.16 -15.79 7.97
C ASN A 365 29.06 -15.07 7.18
N ALA A 366 27.78 -15.29 7.48
CA ALA A 366 26.69 -14.59 6.82
C ALA A 366 26.53 -13.16 7.33
N THR A 367 25.92 -12.31 6.51
CA THR A 367 25.53 -10.93 6.85
C THR A 367 24.07 -10.73 6.54
N VAL A 368 23.31 -10.11 7.47
CA VAL A 368 21.94 -9.68 7.23
C VAL A 368 21.93 -8.16 7.26
N VAL A 369 21.39 -7.54 6.20
CA VAL A 369 21.40 -6.08 6.02
C VAL A 369 19.97 -5.55 6.02
N PHE A 370 19.59 -4.84 7.04
CA PHE A 370 18.31 -4.17 7.11
C PHE A 370 18.37 -2.79 6.46
N VAL A 371 17.52 -2.57 5.47
CA VAL A 371 17.45 -1.35 4.67
C VAL A 371 16.09 -0.69 4.86
N GLY A 372 15.90 -0.04 5.99
CA GLY A 372 14.67 0.67 6.31
C GLY A 372 14.13 0.38 7.72
N TYR A 373 13.04 1.05 8.04
CA TYR A 373 12.40 1.00 9.35
C TYR A 373 11.87 -0.41 9.66
N GLN A 374 12.05 -0.82 10.92
CA GLN A 374 11.50 -2.05 11.46
C GLN A 374 10.52 -1.72 12.58
N ALA A 375 9.25 -2.03 12.37
CA ALA A 375 8.20 -1.74 13.36
C ALA A 375 8.37 -2.57 14.63
N VAL A 376 8.00 -1.99 15.77
CA VAL A 376 8.02 -2.66 17.07
C VAL A 376 7.19 -3.95 17.01
N GLY A 377 7.75 -5.04 17.54
CA GLY A 377 7.10 -6.36 17.55
C GLY A 377 7.39 -7.23 16.33
N THR A 378 7.96 -6.70 15.25
CA THR A 378 8.31 -7.48 14.06
C THR A 378 9.59 -8.31 14.27
N LEU A 379 9.72 -9.39 13.50
CA LEU A 379 10.92 -10.23 13.54
C LEU A 379 12.19 -9.43 13.20
N GLY A 380 12.12 -8.55 12.18
CA GLY A 380 13.23 -7.69 11.82
C GLY A 380 13.67 -6.80 12.98
N ARG A 381 12.72 -6.19 13.70
CA ARG A 381 12.99 -5.35 14.88
C ARG A 381 13.66 -6.15 16.01
N ILE A 382 13.15 -7.33 16.31
CA ILE A 382 13.71 -8.22 17.33
C ILE A 382 15.18 -8.57 17.03
N ILE A 383 15.51 -8.80 15.74
CA ILE A 383 16.88 -9.10 15.30
C ILE A 383 17.77 -7.88 15.48
N ILE A 384 17.34 -6.69 15.04
CA ILE A 384 18.11 -5.43 15.15
C ILE A 384 18.35 -5.06 16.61
N ASP A 385 17.37 -5.27 17.49
CA ASP A 385 17.49 -4.98 18.93
C ASP A 385 18.48 -5.93 19.65
N GLY A 386 19.16 -6.84 18.92
CA GLY A 386 20.27 -7.65 19.42
C GLY A 386 19.86 -8.97 20.06
N ALA A 387 18.70 -9.51 19.72
CA ALA A 387 18.30 -10.84 20.15
C ALA A 387 19.37 -11.88 19.82
N LYS A 388 19.65 -12.80 20.73
CA LYS A 388 20.63 -13.87 20.51
C LYS A 388 20.02 -15.09 19.80
N LYS A 389 18.71 -15.21 19.81
CA LYS A 389 17.93 -16.26 19.16
C LYS A 389 16.53 -15.79 18.85
N VAL A 390 15.98 -16.27 17.76
CA VAL A 390 14.61 -15.95 17.30
C VAL A 390 13.87 -17.23 16.90
N LYS A 391 12.55 -17.19 16.91
CA LYS A 391 11.73 -18.31 16.41
C LYS A 391 11.24 -17.98 15.00
N ILE A 392 11.69 -18.75 14.01
CA ILE A 392 11.32 -18.57 12.61
C ILE A 392 10.69 -19.86 12.07
N LEU A 393 9.48 -19.77 11.50
CA LEU A 393 8.75 -20.91 10.95
C LEU A 393 8.67 -22.10 11.95
N GLY A 394 8.46 -21.80 13.24
CA GLY A 394 8.35 -22.80 14.30
C GLY A 394 9.70 -23.30 14.86
N VAL A 395 10.83 -22.97 14.23
CA VAL A 395 12.18 -23.41 14.63
C VAL A 395 12.91 -22.29 15.37
N GLN A 396 13.64 -22.63 16.44
CA GLN A 396 14.50 -21.69 17.15
C GLN A 396 15.85 -21.59 16.44
N VAL A 397 16.24 -20.38 16.05
CA VAL A 397 17.48 -20.10 15.31
C VAL A 397 18.33 -19.16 16.16
N ILE A 398 19.60 -19.50 16.38
CA ILE A 398 20.58 -18.61 17.02
C ILE A 398 21.06 -17.57 16.01
N ILE A 399 21.47 -16.39 16.49
CA ILE A 399 21.99 -15.31 15.64
C ILE A 399 23.49 -15.22 15.83
N ASN A 400 24.23 -15.73 14.85
CA ASN A 400 25.69 -15.64 14.74
C ASN A 400 26.11 -14.76 13.54
N ALA A 401 25.19 -14.52 12.59
CA ALA A 401 25.43 -13.65 11.43
C ALA A 401 25.73 -12.22 11.86
N ALA A 402 26.49 -11.49 11.04
CA ALA A 402 26.62 -10.05 11.21
C ALA A 402 25.28 -9.39 10.89
N ILE A 403 24.79 -8.57 11.81
CA ILE A 403 23.58 -7.77 11.59
C ILE A 403 24.04 -6.34 11.29
N LYS A 404 23.66 -5.84 10.13
CA LYS A 404 23.91 -4.49 9.66
C LYS A 404 22.59 -3.78 9.43
N GLN A 405 22.57 -2.48 9.66
CA GLN A 405 21.42 -1.62 9.37
C GLN A 405 21.94 -0.40 8.64
N ILE A 406 21.28 -0.02 7.57
CA ILE A 406 21.55 1.23 6.85
C ILE A 406 20.38 2.16 7.18
N GLU A 407 20.68 3.27 7.81
CA GLU A 407 19.72 4.33 8.05
C GLU A 407 19.58 5.23 6.81
N GLY A 408 18.46 5.91 6.67
CA GLY A 408 18.26 6.87 5.57
C GLY A 408 17.60 6.31 4.31
N PHE A 409 17.35 5.02 4.21
CA PHE A 409 16.50 4.45 3.15
C PHE A 409 15.00 4.60 3.48
N SER A 410 14.57 5.73 3.98
CA SER A 410 13.13 5.99 4.15
C SER A 410 12.48 6.40 2.82
N GLY A 411 11.24 6.00 2.61
CA GLY A 411 10.44 6.43 1.48
C GLY A 411 9.75 7.78 1.71
N HIS A 412 9.54 8.19 2.96
CA HIS A 412 8.80 9.39 3.30
C HIS A 412 9.72 10.57 3.58
N ALA A 413 9.24 11.76 3.26
CA ALA A 413 9.79 13.02 3.69
C ALA A 413 9.88 13.12 5.21
N ASP A 414 10.93 13.75 5.72
CA ASP A 414 11.07 14.07 7.13
C ASP A 414 10.35 15.38 7.49
N GLN A 415 10.46 15.81 8.77
CA GLN A 415 9.81 17.02 9.23
C GLN A 415 10.24 18.27 8.44
N SER A 416 11.53 18.40 8.08
CA SER A 416 12.02 19.57 7.34
C SER A 416 11.54 19.56 5.90
N GLU A 417 11.62 18.42 5.23
CA GLU A 417 11.14 18.23 3.86
C GLU A 417 9.62 18.48 3.75
N LEU A 418 8.82 17.98 4.71
CA LEU A 418 7.38 18.27 4.78
C LEU A 418 7.09 19.78 4.96
N LEU A 419 7.87 20.47 5.80
CA LEU A 419 7.73 21.90 6.03
C LEU A 419 8.15 22.72 4.81
N GLU A 420 9.16 22.28 4.07
CA GLU A 420 9.64 22.89 2.84
C GLU A 420 8.59 22.74 1.75
N TRP A 421 8.11 21.52 1.48
CA TRP A 421 7.06 21.23 0.52
C TRP A 421 5.80 22.08 0.73
N VAL A 422 5.35 22.25 1.99
CA VAL A 422 4.21 23.12 2.30
C VAL A 422 4.55 24.59 2.05
N SER A 423 5.79 25.02 2.30
CA SER A 423 6.20 26.43 2.13
C SER A 423 6.34 26.85 0.66
N GLU A 424 6.51 25.91 -0.24
CA GLU A 424 6.57 26.13 -1.69
C GLU A 424 5.19 26.36 -2.32
N ILE A 425 4.10 26.03 -1.62
CA ILE A 425 2.75 26.33 -2.10
C ILE A 425 2.56 27.85 -2.14
N PRO A 426 2.31 28.47 -3.32
CA PRO A 426 2.34 29.95 -3.47
C PRO A 426 1.32 30.69 -2.61
N GLU A 427 0.18 30.08 -2.33
CA GLU A 427 -0.88 30.68 -1.53
C GLU A 427 -1.07 29.89 -0.23
N THR A 428 -1.10 30.59 0.91
CA THR A 428 -1.33 29.95 2.21
C THR A 428 -2.70 29.26 2.24
N PRO A 429 -2.77 27.94 2.46
CA PRO A 429 -4.04 27.24 2.59
C PRO A 429 -4.89 27.80 3.75
N LYS A 430 -6.19 27.94 3.55
CA LYS A 430 -7.14 28.35 4.60
C LYS A 430 -7.08 27.43 5.81
N LYS A 431 -6.83 26.12 5.57
CA LYS A 431 -6.66 25.12 6.60
C LYS A 431 -5.83 23.93 6.06
N ILE A 432 -4.95 23.39 6.90
CA ILE A 432 -4.22 22.14 6.67
C ILE A 432 -4.77 21.08 7.61
N PHE A 433 -5.19 19.96 7.07
CA PHE A 433 -5.60 18.76 7.82
C PHE A 433 -4.43 17.80 7.89
N LEU A 434 -3.94 17.47 9.10
CA LEU A 434 -2.87 16.50 9.29
C LEU A 434 -3.44 15.10 9.45
N VAL A 435 -3.02 14.20 8.57
CA VAL A 435 -3.43 12.80 8.51
C VAL A 435 -2.21 11.90 8.37
N HIS A 436 -2.39 10.60 8.26
CA HIS A 436 -1.36 9.61 7.96
C HIS A 436 -0.12 9.76 8.87
N GLY A 437 -0.34 9.65 10.18
CA GLY A 437 0.72 9.78 11.20
C GLY A 437 0.20 9.35 12.56
N GLU A 438 1.13 8.96 13.42
CA GLU A 438 0.84 8.72 14.83
C GLU A 438 0.71 10.06 15.58
N ASP A 439 -0.01 10.07 16.69
CA ASP A 439 -0.27 11.28 17.49
C ASP A 439 1.00 12.09 17.82
N LYS A 440 2.12 11.41 18.08
CA LYS A 440 3.38 12.08 18.39
C LYS A 440 3.92 12.86 17.18
N ALA A 441 3.92 12.24 16.00
CA ALA A 441 4.40 12.85 14.76
C ALA A 441 3.48 13.99 14.31
N ILE A 442 2.16 13.75 14.33
CA ILE A 442 1.16 14.77 14.03
C ILE A 442 1.30 16.00 14.91
N ASN A 443 1.42 15.82 16.24
CA ASN A 443 1.51 16.94 17.18
C ASN A 443 2.82 17.74 17.03
N ALA A 444 3.93 17.07 16.72
CA ALA A 444 5.20 17.72 16.45
C ALA A 444 5.13 18.59 15.18
N LEU A 445 4.63 18.02 14.07
CA LEU A 445 4.45 18.74 12.80
C LEU A 445 3.45 19.89 12.95
N LYS A 446 2.32 19.64 13.65
CA LYS A 446 1.32 20.68 13.96
C LYS A 446 1.96 21.89 14.63
N GLY A 447 2.79 21.68 15.66
CA GLY A 447 3.48 22.78 16.35
C GLY A 447 4.34 23.59 15.40
N LYS A 448 5.10 22.95 14.54
CA LYS A 448 6.00 23.60 13.57
C LYS A 448 5.24 24.40 12.51
N LEU A 449 4.16 23.84 11.97
CA LEU A 449 3.32 24.55 11.01
C LEU A 449 2.59 25.76 11.64
N GLN A 450 2.13 25.63 12.90
CA GLN A 450 1.53 26.74 13.63
C GLN A 450 2.53 27.86 13.93
N GLU A 451 3.79 27.54 14.26
CA GLU A 451 4.89 28.52 14.39
C GLU A 451 5.10 29.33 13.11
N LYS A 452 4.86 28.73 11.94
CA LYS A 452 4.89 29.38 10.61
C LYS A 452 3.60 30.12 10.24
N GLY A 453 2.56 30.08 11.08
CA GLY A 453 1.30 30.82 10.89
C GLY A 453 0.19 30.06 10.18
N TYR A 454 0.36 28.76 9.91
CA TYR A 454 -0.68 27.95 9.27
C TYR A 454 -1.82 27.59 10.23
N SER A 455 -3.05 27.54 9.71
CA SER A 455 -4.23 27.05 10.42
C SER A 455 -4.31 25.52 10.31
N ILE A 456 -4.10 24.82 11.42
CA ILE A 456 -3.97 23.36 11.44
C ILE A 456 -5.15 22.70 12.14
N GLU A 457 -5.69 21.66 11.51
CA GLU A 457 -6.68 20.76 12.07
C GLU A 457 -6.14 19.31 12.11
N VAL A 458 -6.48 18.58 13.14
CA VAL A 458 -6.13 17.16 13.27
C VAL A 458 -7.43 16.38 13.39
N PRO A 459 -7.93 15.81 12.30
CA PRO A 459 -9.23 15.17 12.30
C PRO A 459 -9.25 13.88 13.11
N GLU A 460 -10.39 13.63 13.75
CA GLU A 460 -10.71 12.33 14.30
C GLU A 460 -11.29 11.41 13.22
N MET A 461 -11.28 10.10 13.49
CA MET A 461 -11.88 9.12 12.59
C MET A 461 -13.36 9.40 12.36
N PHE A 462 -13.76 9.49 11.08
CA PHE A 462 -15.11 9.80 10.59
C PHE A 462 -15.59 11.23 10.83
N GLU A 463 -14.73 12.10 11.29
CA GLU A 463 -15.04 13.52 11.41
C GLU A 463 -15.26 14.16 10.05
N GLU A 464 -16.24 15.04 9.97
CA GLU A 464 -16.65 15.73 8.74
C GLU A 464 -16.58 17.24 8.93
N PHE A 465 -15.93 17.91 7.99
CA PHE A 465 -15.77 19.36 7.97
C PHE A 465 -16.53 19.96 6.80
N ASP A 466 -17.32 21.00 7.06
CA ASP A 466 -17.88 21.83 6.00
C ASP A 466 -16.85 22.88 5.54
N LEU A 467 -16.39 22.76 4.32
CA LEU A 467 -15.36 23.63 3.75
C LEU A 467 -15.92 25.02 3.37
N GLY A 468 -17.25 25.21 3.37
CA GLY A 468 -17.89 26.51 3.14
C GLY A 468 -18.02 27.35 4.40
N THR A 469 -18.46 26.74 5.50
CA THR A 469 -18.71 27.41 6.79
C THR A 469 -17.57 27.27 7.79
N GLY A 470 -16.69 26.28 7.61
CA GLY A 470 -15.66 25.92 8.58
C GLY A 470 -16.20 25.13 9.80
N GLU A 471 -17.47 24.76 9.78
CA GLU A 471 -18.09 23.98 10.86
C GLU A 471 -17.62 22.52 10.84
N VAL A 472 -17.43 21.98 12.04
CA VAL A 472 -17.06 20.59 12.27
C VAL A 472 -18.29 19.80 12.71
N TYR A 473 -18.58 18.75 11.99
CA TYR A 473 -19.65 17.82 12.35
C TYR A 473 -19.05 16.51 12.85
N ALA A 474 -19.11 16.29 14.17
CA ALA A 474 -18.83 14.98 14.72
C ALA A 474 -19.90 14.00 14.22
N THR A 475 -19.53 13.13 13.31
CA THR A 475 -20.48 12.15 12.77
C THR A 475 -20.81 11.16 13.88
N ALA A 476 -22.11 10.99 14.15
CA ALA A 476 -22.59 9.97 15.07
C ALA A 476 -22.31 8.58 14.44
N THR A 477 -21.07 8.12 14.57
CA THR A 477 -20.54 6.83 14.09
C THR A 477 -21.44 5.66 14.49
N LYS A 478 -22.07 5.75 15.67
CA LYS A 478 -23.04 4.77 16.15
C LYS A 478 -24.25 4.56 15.22
N LYS A 479 -24.79 5.63 14.59
CA LYS A 479 -26.00 5.50 13.75
C LYS A 479 -25.73 4.88 12.39
N ILE A 480 -24.57 5.19 11.78
CA ILE A 480 -24.19 4.64 10.46
C ILE A 480 -23.82 3.17 10.61
N THR A 481 -23.04 2.81 11.65
CA THR A 481 -22.69 1.42 11.96
C THR A 481 -23.91 0.58 12.30
N GLU A 482 -24.89 1.09 13.03
CA GLU A 482 -26.12 0.35 13.34
C GLU A 482 -26.99 0.12 12.10
N ALA A 483 -27.14 1.11 11.23
CA ALA A 483 -27.87 0.96 9.97
C ALA A 483 -27.15 0.00 9.00
N ALA A 484 -25.83 0.05 8.93
CA ALA A 484 -25.02 -0.87 8.14
C ALA A 484 -25.07 -2.29 8.72
N LYS A 485 -24.95 -2.45 10.05
CA LYS A 485 -25.13 -3.74 10.75
C LYS A 485 -26.52 -4.34 10.53
N GLN A 486 -27.56 -3.51 10.55
CA GLN A 486 -28.93 -3.98 10.31
C GLN A 486 -29.13 -4.44 8.85
N ARG A 487 -28.59 -3.70 7.88
CA ARG A 487 -28.61 -4.12 6.45
C ARG A 487 -27.81 -5.41 6.22
N ARG A 488 -26.65 -5.57 6.88
CA ARG A 488 -25.86 -6.82 6.85
C ARG A 488 -26.63 -8.00 7.41
N ARG A 489 -27.26 -7.86 8.58
CA ARG A 489 -28.09 -8.93 9.16
C ARG A 489 -29.18 -9.33 8.18
N GLN A 490 -29.87 -8.35 7.60
CA GLN A 490 -30.91 -8.61 6.58
C GLN A 490 -30.33 -9.31 5.34
N ALA A 491 -29.19 -8.87 4.84
CA ALA A 491 -28.52 -9.51 3.68
C ALA A 491 -27.99 -10.92 4.01
N ALA A 492 -27.45 -11.13 5.22
CA ALA A 492 -27.02 -12.44 5.68
C ALA A 492 -28.22 -13.40 5.85
N ASP A 493 -29.33 -12.92 6.40
CA ASP A 493 -30.57 -13.69 6.55
C ASP A 493 -31.18 -14.06 5.19
N ILE A 494 -31.14 -13.16 4.21
CA ILE A 494 -31.55 -13.42 2.82
C ILE A 494 -30.63 -14.46 2.18
N ARG A 495 -29.31 -14.34 2.33
CA ARG A 495 -28.34 -15.32 1.80
C ARG A 495 -28.50 -16.70 2.45
N ALA A 496 -28.70 -16.75 3.76
CA ALA A 496 -28.94 -18.00 4.48
C ALA A 496 -30.24 -18.67 4.04
N SER A 497 -31.29 -17.88 3.75
CA SER A 497 -32.57 -18.36 3.25
C SER A 497 -32.44 -18.87 1.80
N LEU A 498 -31.71 -18.16 0.94
CA LEU A 498 -31.39 -18.60 -0.42
C LEU A 498 -30.58 -19.91 -0.43
N LYS A 499 -29.53 -20.03 0.41
CA LYS A 499 -28.75 -21.29 0.54
C LYS A 499 -29.64 -22.46 0.96
N ARG A 500 -30.53 -22.26 1.93
CA ARG A 500 -31.51 -23.29 2.35
C ARG A 500 -32.47 -23.68 1.23
N LEU A 501 -32.92 -22.70 0.45
CA LEU A 501 -33.83 -22.92 -0.67
C LEU A 501 -33.15 -23.69 -1.80
N ILE A 502 -31.92 -23.35 -2.14
CA ILE A 502 -31.10 -24.07 -3.13
C ILE A 502 -30.82 -25.51 -2.66
N PHE A 503 -30.44 -25.70 -1.40
CA PHE A 503 -30.20 -27.02 -0.83
C PHE A 503 -31.48 -27.88 -0.88
N ALA A 504 -32.62 -27.35 -0.42
CA ALA A 504 -33.89 -28.06 -0.44
C ALA A 504 -34.35 -28.39 -1.89
N ALA A 505 -34.15 -27.47 -2.84
CA ALA A 505 -34.43 -27.72 -4.26
C ALA A 505 -33.54 -28.80 -4.86
N THR A 506 -32.25 -28.83 -4.49
CA THR A 506 -31.31 -29.86 -4.96
C THR A 506 -31.63 -31.24 -4.40
N GLU A 507 -31.99 -31.33 -3.12
CA GLU A 507 -32.46 -32.57 -2.47
C GLU A 507 -33.74 -33.10 -3.12
N LEU A 508 -34.72 -32.21 -3.38
CA LEU A 508 -35.98 -32.57 -4.00
C LEU A 508 -35.82 -33.06 -5.46
N LEU A 509 -34.97 -32.38 -6.23
CA LEU A 509 -34.60 -32.80 -7.60
C LEU A 509 -33.95 -34.18 -7.61
N SER A 510 -33.20 -34.52 -6.57
CA SER A 510 -32.51 -35.80 -6.43
C SER A 510 -33.44 -36.93 -5.96
N ALA A 511 -34.44 -36.61 -5.12
CA ALA A 511 -35.30 -37.60 -4.47
C ALA A 511 -36.65 -37.79 -5.15
N GLU A 512 -37.28 -36.75 -5.67
CA GLU A 512 -38.63 -36.77 -6.26
C GLU A 512 -38.71 -35.82 -7.46
N PRO A 513 -38.25 -36.22 -8.68
CA PRO A 513 -38.22 -35.35 -9.87
C PRO A 513 -39.60 -34.80 -10.29
N ASP A 514 -40.69 -35.56 -10.06
CA ASP A 514 -42.04 -35.15 -10.44
C ASP A 514 -42.58 -34.02 -9.57
N ARG A 515 -42.20 -33.93 -8.30
CA ARG A 515 -42.52 -32.82 -7.41
C ARG A 515 -41.69 -31.56 -7.65
N ALA A 516 -40.55 -31.69 -8.27
CA ALA A 516 -39.70 -30.54 -8.63
C ALA A 516 -40.41 -29.61 -9.61
N LYS A 517 -41.29 -30.16 -10.47
CA LYS A 517 -42.07 -29.41 -11.47
C LYS A 517 -43.06 -28.43 -10.85
N ASP A 518 -43.68 -28.83 -9.73
CA ASP A 518 -44.65 -27.98 -9.00
C ASP A 518 -43.96 -26.79 -8.31
N MET A 519 -42.64 -26.94 -7.95
CA MET A 519 -41.85 -25.86 -7.35
C MET A 519 -41.20 -24.91 -8.40
N GLU A 520 -41.14 -25.28 -9.65
CA GLU A 520 -40.56 -24.44 -10.72
C GLU A 520 -41.33 -23.13 -10.88
N GLU A 521 -42.65 -23.19 -10.76
CA GLU A 521 -43.56 -22.04 -10.81
C GLU A 521 -43.39 -21.11 -9.58
N ASP A 522 -43.24 -21.69 -8.38
CA ASP A 522 -43.05 -20.94 -7.13
C ASP A 522 -41.65 -20.25 -7.06
N ILE A 523 -40.60 -20.95 -7.51
CA ILE A 523 -39.25 -20.41 -7.56
C ILE A 523 -39.15 -19.32 -8.64
N GLY A 524 -39.78 -19.53 -9.81
CA GLY A 524 -39.86 -18.55 -10.88
C GLY A 524 -40.56 -17.27 -10.44
N GLY A 525 -41.72 -17.42 -9.75
CA GLY A 525 -42.45 -16.29 -9.21
C GLY A 525 -41.70 -15.53 -8.09
N LEU A 526 -40.79 -16.19 -7.37
CA LEU A 526 -39.93 -15.55 -6.37
C LEU A 526 -38.78 -14.78 -7.06
N ALA A 527 -38.19 -15.37 -8.11
CA ALA A 527 -37.15 -14.73 -8.92
C ALA A 527 -37.67 -13.45 -9.58
N ASP A 528 -38.85 -13.49 -10.20
CA ASP A 528 -39.50 -12.33 -10.81
C ASP A 528 -39.80 -11.20 -9.81
N ARG A 529 -40.16 -11.55 -8.57
CA ARG A 529 -40.38 -10.57 -7.49
C ARG A 529 -39.07 -9.95 -7.03
N MET A 530 -37.98 -10.71 -6.98
CA MET A 530 -36.65 -10.21 -6.64
C MET A 530 -36.09 -9.30 -7.73
N GLU A 531 -36.27 -9.63 -9.00
CA GLU A 531 -35.88 -8.76 -10.12
C GLU A 531 -36.62 -7.41 -10.12
N LYS A 532 -37.90 -7.39 -9.73
CA LYS A 532 -38.68 -6.16 -9.59
C LYS A 532 -38.27 -5.30 -8.41
N LEU A 533 -37.62 -5.86 -7.40
CA LEU A 533 -37.10 -5.12 -6.25
C LEU A 533 -35.68 -4.56 -6.49
N VAL A 534 -34.97 -5.07 -7.51
CA VAL A 534 -33.62 -4.61 -7.91
C VAL A 534 -33.68 -3.50 -8.97
N LYS A 535 -34.80 -3.39 -9.71
CA LYS A 535 -35.10 -2.26 -10.61
C LYS A 535 -35.76 -1.11 -9.86
#